data_598095bc51d199f6850bd2811caf3708
#
_entry.id   598095bc51d199f6850bd2811caf3708
#
_cell.length_a   1.000
_cell.length_b   1.000
_cell.length_c   1.000
_cell.angle_alpha   90.00
_cell.angle_beta   90.00
_cell.angle_gamma   90.00
#
_symmetry.space_group_name_H-M   'P 1'
#
loop_
_entity.id
_entity.type
_entity.pdbx_description
1 polymer ?
#
loop_
_entity_poly.entity_id
_entity_poly.type
_entity_poly.pdbx_seq_one_letter_code
_entity_poly.pdbx_strand_id
1 'polypeptide(L)'
;KKREAEIWGSTEWASPTWVEVACAPYNQSRDYNGNYGFEKYGPETYALFPAANQENKHNLVKEGLSFKLHLRYKKEHEVDVRCAVWAWVNFGGLGARTRKGCGVLFCKELAPQNAQTFGTWLREKLQRYGVTSSAVAKLPYLSKKILFGKAEGAALTAWSKGLAAIKEFRQGKGFARGKGSEGRPGRSYWP
;
A
#
# COMPACT_ATOMS: atom_id res chain seq x y z
N LYS A 1 -16.27 -3.92 -13.34
CA LYS A 1 -15.59 -3.89 -14.66
C LYS A 1 -16.19 -2.86 -15.62
N LYS A 2 -17.53 -2.87 -15.90
CA LYS A 2 -18.14 -1.89 -16.82
C LYS A 2 -17.94 -0.46 -16.34
N ARG A 3 -18.27 -0.14 -15.08
CA ARG A 3 -18.08 1.19 -14.47
C ARG A 3 -16.62 1.63 -14.44
N GLU A 4 -15.72 0.71 -14.19
CA GLU A 4 -14.28 0.96 -14.22
C GLU A 4 -13.81 1.39 -15.62
N ALA A 5 -14.26 0.67 -16.67
CA ALA A 5 -13.94 1.00 -18.05
C ALA A 5 -14.53 2.35 -18.49
N GLU A 6 -15.71 2.72 -18.00
CA GLU A 6 -16.33 4.02 -18.26
C GLU A 6 -15.52 5.19 -17.70
N ILE A 7 -14.76 4.98 -16.63
CA ILE A 7 -13.97 6.01 -15.94
C ILE A 7 -12.53 6.03 -16.42
N TRP A 8 -11.90 4.84 -16.48
CA TRP A 8 -10.46 4.69 -16.71
C TRP A 8 -10.11 4.18 -18.12
N GLY A 9 -11.12 3.89 -18.92
CA GLY A 9 -10.93 3.25 -20.21
C GLY A 9 -10.71 1.73 -20.12
N SER A 10 -10.52 1.13 -21.27
CA SER A 10 -10.24 -0.29 -21.43
C SER A 10 -9.28 -0.50 -22.60
N THR A 11 -9.00 -1.76 -22.94
CA THR A 11 -8.25 -2.09 -24.15
C THR A 11 -8.97 -1.71 -25.44
N GLU A 12 -10.29 -1.51 -25.36
CA GLU A 12 -11.13 -1.18 -26.52
C GLU A 12 -11.43 0.32 -26.62
N TRP A 13 -11.41 1.04 -25.48
CA TRP A 13 -11.80 2.45 -25.43
C TRP A 13 -10.79 3.28 -24.64
N ALA A 14 -10.48 4.45 -25.18
CA ALA A 14 -9.61 5.42 -24.52
C ALA A 14 -10.23 5.90 -23.19
N SER A 15 -9.38 6.17 -22.21
CA SER A 15 -9.80 6.73 -20.94
C SER A 15 -10.42 8.12 -21.12
N PRO A 16 -11.62 8.38 -20.61
CA PRO A 16 -12.17 9.73 -20.54
C PRO A 16 -11.56 10.56 -19.40
N THR A 17 -10.78 9.92 -18.53
CA THR A 17 -10.03 10.57 -17.45
C THR A 17 -8.61 10.82 -17.90
N TRP A 18 -8.20 12.08 -17.88
CA TRP A 18 -6.83 12.48 -18.18
C TRP A 18 -6.02 12.57 -16.89
N VAL A 19 -4.80 12.07 -16.92
CA VAL A 19 -3.91 11.99 -15.76
C VAL A 19 -2.59 12.65 -16.13
N GLU A 20 -2.17 13.63 -15.34
CA GLU A 20 -0.87 14.26 -15.43
C GLU A 20 -0.16 14.23 -14.10
N VAL A 21 1.13 13.93 -14.13
CA VAL A 21 1.99 13.92 -12.95
C VAL A 21 3.10 14.94 -13.13
N ALA A 22 3.16 15.90 -12.24
CA ALA A 22 4.25 16.86 -12.14
C ALA A 22 5.13 16.52 -10.94
N CYS A 23 6.33 16.05 -11.20
CA CYS A 23 7.32 15.74 -10.16
C CYS A 23 8.32 16.89 -10.03
N ALA A 24 8.69 17.22 -8.80
CA ALA A 24 9.89 18.01 -8.55
C ALA A 24 11.13 17.21 -8.99
N PRO A 25 12.24 17.89 -9.38
CA PRO A 25 13.50 17.20 -9.64
C PRO A 25 13.85 16.33 -8.43
N TYR A 26 14.01 15.06 -8.64
CA TYR A 26 14.35 14.10 -7.61
C TYR A 26 15.75 13.56 -7.86
N ASN A 27 16.66 13.83 -6.92
CA ASN A 27 17.97 13.22 -6.98
C ASN A 27 17.86 11.73 -6.69
N GLN A 28 17.82 10.94 -7.75
CA GLN A 28 17.94 9.50 -7.64
C GLN A 28 19.36 9.17 -7.17
N SER A 29 19.55 8.87 -5.91
CA SER A 29 20.76 8.18 -5.52
C SER A 29 20.66 6.76 -6.10
N ARG A 30 21.39 6.53 -7.17
CA ARG A 30 21.49 5.21 -7.84
C ARG A 30 22.13 4.14 -6.96
N ASP A 31 22.74 4.56 -5.87
CA ASP A 31 23.51 3.69 -4.99
C ASP A 31 22.66 3.19 -3.82
N TYR A 32 21.73 2.34 -4.16
CA TYR A 32 21.19 1.46 -3.15
C TYR A 32 21.97 0.15 -3.23
N ASN A 33 23.10 0.08 -2.53
CA ASN A 33 23.99 -1.07 -2.48
C ASN A 33 23.40 -2.30 -1.76
N GLY A 34 22.07 -2.43 -1.71
CA GLY A 34 21.41 -3.53 -1.02
C GLY A 34 21.59 -3.53 0.49
N ASN A 35 22.40 -2.61 1.03
CA ASN A 35 22.64 -2.48 2.46
C ASN A 35 21.73 -1.41 3.04
N TYR A 36 20.49 -1.79 3.32
CA TYR A 36 19.47 -0.92 3.90
C TYR A 36 19.74 -0.57 5.37
N GLY A 37 20.82 -1.06 5.96
CA GLY A 37 21.02 -0.99 7.41
C GLY A 37 20.02 -1.83 8.20
N PHE A 38 19.18 -2.61 7.53
CA PHE A 38 18.24 -3.49 8.18
C PHE A 38 18.88 -4.82 8.55
N GLU A 39 18.42 -5.43 9.61
CA GLU A 39 18.86 -6.78 9.98
C GLU A 39 18.62 -7.75 8.82
N LYS A 40 19.64 -8.56 8.53
CA LYS A 40 19.63 -9.56 7.42
C LYS A 40 18.33 -10.35 7.35
N TYR A 41 17.66 -10.50 8.46
CA TYR A 41 16.47 -11.33 8.61
C TYR A 41 15.30 -10.59 9.25
N GLY A 42 15.41 -9.28 9.36
CA GLY A 42 14.36 -8.40 9.88
C GLY A 42 13.08 -8.43 9.05
N PRO A 43 12.02 -7.83 9.55
CA PRO A 43 10.76 -7.71 8.83
C PRO A 43 10.92 -6.88 7.54
N GLU A 44 11.76 -5.86 7.55
CA GLU A 44 12.05 -5.00 6.40
C GLU A 44 12.70 -5.80 5.26
N THR A 45 13.69 -6.61 5.59
CA THR A 45 14.37 -7.49 4.61
C THR A 45 13.38 -8.50 4.02
N TYR A 46 12.40 -8.96 4.78
CA TYR A 46 11.31 -9.79 4.27
C TYR A 46 10.46 -9.06 3.21
N ALA A 47 10.22 -7.78 3.39
CA ALA A 47 9.46 -6.99 2.42
C ALA A 47 10.28 -6.70 1.16
N LEU A 48 11.57 -6.39 1.33
CA LEU A 48 12.47 -5.92 0.27
C LEU A 48 13.30 -7.04 -0.39
N PHE A 49 13.11 -8.28 0.03
CA PHE A 49 13.86 -9.45 -0.44
C PHE A 49 14.15 -9.50 -1.96
N PRO A 50 13.21 -9.18 -2.87
CA PRO A 50 13.54 -9.21 -4.31
C PRO A 50 14.41 -8.05 -4.77
N ALA A 51 14.40 -6.94 -4.03
CA ALA A 51 15.22 -5.77 -4.36
C ALA A 51 16.64 -5.91 -3.78
N ALA A 52 16.83 -6.81 -2.82
CA ALA A 52 18.12 -7.08 -2.20
C ALA A 52 18.99 -8.06 -3.04
N ASN A 53 18.47 -8.63 -4.11
CA ASN A 53 19.20 -9.56 -4.94
C ASN A 53 20.15 -8.78 -5.86
N GLN A 54 21.46 -8.97 -5.70
CA GLN A 54 22.51 -8.21 -6.39
C GLN A 54 22.47 -8.31 -7.91
N GLU A 55 21.89 -9.39 -8.44
CA GLU A 55 21.74 -9.61 -9.88
C GLU A 55 20.72 -8.69 -10.54
N ASN A 56 19.74 -8.22 -9.78
CA ASN A 56 18.72 -7.29 -10.23
C ASN A 56 18.84 -5.96 -9.47
N LYS A 57 19.74 -5.09 -9.91
CA LYS A 57 19.86 -3.72 -9.40
C LYS A 57 18.59 -2.93 -9.78
N HIS A 58 17.53 -3.10 -9.00
CA HIS A 58 16.35 -2.30 -9.17
C HIS A 58 16.58 -0.88 -8.64
N ASN A 59 16.17 0.09 -9.42
CA ASN A 59 16.14 1.48 -8.97
C ASN A 59 15.11 1.59 -7.84
N LEU A 60 15.58 1.85 -6.65
CA LEU A 60 14.72 2.12 -5.51
C LEU A 60 14.55 3.63 -5.36
N VAL A 61 13.33 4.02 -5.15
CA VAL A 61 12.99 5.41 -4.82
C VAL A 61 12.96 5.53 -3.31
N LYS A 62 13.78 6.45 -2.78
CA LYS A 62 13.76 6.77 -1.33
C LYS A 62 12.49 7.53 -0.96
N GLU A 63 12.20 7.53 0.33
CA GLU A 63 11.16 8.39 0.89
C GLU A 63 11.43 9.87 0.58
N GLY A 64 10.36 10.67 0.59
CA GLY A 64 10.44 12.12 0.36
C GLY A 64 10.26 12.56 -1.09
N LEU A 65 10.07 11.62 -2.03
CA LEU A 65 9.61 12.00 -3.37
C LEU A 65 8.23 12.67 -3.27
N SER A 66 8.11 13.88 -3.79
CA SER A 66 6.84 14.59 -3.88
C SER A 66 6.44 14.82 -5.34
N PHE A 67 5.15 14.74 -5.59
CA PHE A 67 4.58 14.99 -6.90
C PHE A 67 3.18 15.60 -6.77
N LYS A 68 2.75 16.27 -7.84
CA LYS A 68 1.38 16.72 -8.01
C LYS A 68 0.68 15.82 -9.02
N LEU A 69 -0.49 15.33 -8.64
CA LEU A 69 -1.35 14.56 -9.51
C LEU A 69 -2.50 15.46 -9.98
N HIS A 70 -2.57 15.69 -11.27
CA HIS A 70 -3.66 16.42 -11.91
C HIS A 70 -4.58 15.44 -12.63
N LEU A 71 -5.86 15.52 -12.30
CA LEU A 71 -6.90 14.65 -12.90
C LEU A 71 -7.96 15.53 -13.54
N ARG A 72 -8.27 15.26 -14.81
CA ARG A 72 -9.43 15.83 -15.50
C ARG A 72 -10.38 14.71 -15.86
N TYR A 73 -11.62 14.84 -15.47
CA TYR A 73 -12.65 13.84 -15.65
C TYR A 73 -14.02 14.49 -15.84
N LYS A 74 -14.98 13.72 -16.36
CA LYS A 74 -16.35 14.18 -16.48
C LYS A 74 -16.96 14.35 -15.10
N LYS A 75 -17.78 15.39 -14.90
CA LYS A 75 -18.44 15.70 -13.61
C LYS A 75 -19.24 14.52 -13.04
N GLU A 76 -19.86 13.75 -13.91
CA GLU A 76 -20.60 12.55 -13.54
C GLU A 76 -19.76 11.44 -12.87
N HIS A 77 -18.43 11.47 -13.06
CA HIS A 77 -17.48 10.52 -12.50
C HIS A 77 -16.77 11.07 -11.24
N GLU A 78 -17.10 12.27 -10.80
CA GLU A 78 -16.36 12.94 -9.71
C GLU A 78 -16.29 12.09 -8.44
N VAL A 79 -17.41 11.52 -8.00
CA VAL A 79 -17.47 10.73 -6.76
C VAL A 79 -16.61 9.48 -6.88
N ASP A 80 -16.70 8.78 -8.00
CA ASP A 80 -15.92 7.55 -8.24
C ASP A 80 -14.42 7.82 -8.34
N VAL A 81 -14.02 8.86 -9.07
CA VAL A 81 -12.62 9.25 -9.21
C VAL A 81 -12.05 9.67 -7.86
N ARG A 82 -12.75 10.51 -7.09
CA ARG A 82 -12.33 10.91 -5.74
C ARG A 82 -12.24 9.73 -4.79
N CYS A 83 -13.19 8.80 -4.86
CA CYS A 83 -13.17 7.56 -4.08
C CYS A 83 -11.94 6.71 -4.43
N ALA A 84 -11.68 6.50 -5.71
CA ALA A 84 -10.54 5.72 -6.18
C ALA A 84 -9.20 6.34 -5.74
N VAL A 85 -9.04 7.65 -5.89
CA VAL A 85 -7.82 8.37 -5.46
C VAL A 85 -7.67 8.28 -3.93
N TRP A 86 -8.73 8.51 -3.18
CA TRP A 86 -8.71 8.39 -1.73
C TRP A 86 -8.31 6.96 -1.29
N ALA A 87 -8.90 5.94 -1.90
CA ALA A 87 -8.58 4.55 -1.59
C ALA A 87 -7.13 4.20 -1.96
N TRP A 88 -6.67 4.65 -3.13
CA TRP A 88 -5.30 4.43 -3.59
C TRP A 88 -4.27 5.08 -2.67
N VAL A 89 -4.50 6.33 -2.25
CA VAL A 89 -3.58 7.05 -1.34
C VAL A 89 -3.52 6.39 0.04
N ASN A 90 -4.66 5.95 0.58
CA ASN A 90 -4.71 5.47 1.96
C ASN A 90 -4.51 3.96 2.13
N PHE A 91 -4.78 3.17 1.09
CA PHE A 91 -4.70 1.70 1.15
C PHE A 91 -3.89 1.07 0.04
N GLY A 92 -3.44 1.87 -0.91
CA GLY A 92 -2.61 1.44 -2.03
C GLY A 92 -1.16 1.87 -1.89
N GLY A 93 -0.56 2.16 -3.01
CA GLY A 93 0.84 2.63 -3.10
C GLY A 93 1.34 2.62 -4.53
N LEU A 94 2.58 3.05 -4.72
CA LEU A 94 3.29 3.05 -6.01
C LEU A 94 4.37 1.98 -6.05
N GLY A 95 4.54 1.38 -7.22
CA GLY A 95 5.61 0.44 -7.49
C GLY A 95 5.36 -0.97 -7.00
N ALA A 96 6.44 -1.72 -6.81
CA ALA A 96 6.39 -3.09 -6.36
C ALA A 96 6.20 -3.18 -4.84
N ARG A 97 5.67 -4.32 -4.40
CA ARG A 97 5.54 -4.62 -2.95
C ARG A 97 4.60 -3.72 -2.16
N THR A 98 3.64 -3.06 -2.80
CA THR A 98 2.64 -2.21 -2.13
C THR A 98 1.85 -2.97 -1.06
N ARG A 99 1.54 -4.26 -1.27
CA ARG A 99 0.93 -5.14 -0.25
C ARG A 99 1.81 -5.40 0.98
N LYS A 100 3.05 -4.93 0.95
CA LYS A 100 4.01 -4.95 2.07
C LYS A 100 4.27 -3.54 2.62
N GLY A 101 3.44 -2.57 2.25
CA GLY A 101 3.59 -1.19 2.66
C GLY A 101 4.77 -0.46 2.01
N CYS A 102 5.32 -0.99 0.90
CA CYS A 102 6.28 -0.23 0.10
C CYS A 102 5.55 0.75 -0.80
N GLY A 103 6.15 1.91 -1.08
CA GLY A 103 5.57 2.94 -1.93
C GLY A 103 4.30 3.58 -1.38
N VAL A 104 4.15 3.59 -0.06
CA VAL A 104 3.02 4.26 0.62
C VAL A 104 3.01 5.73 0.25
N LEU A 105 1.81 6.25 -0.02
CA LEU A 105 1.56 7.63 -0.37
C LEU A 105 1.07 8.41 0.85
N PHE A 106 1.31 9.71 0.85
CA PHE A 106 0.73 10.64 1.80
C PHE A 106 0.17 11.85 1.06
N CYS A 107 -1.08 12.20 1.36
CA CYS A 107 -1.72 13.41 0.88
C CYS A 107 -2.50 14.01 2.05
N LYS A 108 -2.10 15.21 2.47
CA LYS A 108 -2.65 15.88 3.66
C LYS A 108 -4.17 16.03 3.60
N GLU A 109 -4.71 16.34 2.42
CA GLU A 109 -6.14 16.56 2.20
C GLU A 109 -6.96 15.26 2.27
N LEU A 110 -6.31 14.13 2.04
CA LEU A 110 -6.95 12.80 2.00
C LEU A 110 -6.64 11.97 3.24
N ALA A 111 -5.65 12.35 4.03
CA ALA A 111 -5.24 11.62 5.23
C ALA A 111 -6.17 11.91 6.43
N PRO A 112 -6.25 11.00 7.40
CA PRO A 112 -6.84 11.29 8.71
C PRO A 112 -6.01 12.33 9.45
N GLN A 113 -6.66 13.19 10.22
CA GLN A 113 -5.95 14.25 10.97
C GLN A 113 -5.08 13.69 12.09
N ASN A 114 -5.54 12.63 12.73
CA ASN A 114 -4.81 11.95 13.80
C ASN A 114 -5.26 10.50 13.94
N ALA A 115 -4.51 9.73 14.71
CA ALA A 115 -4.79 8.30 14.91
C ALA A 115 -6.07 8.06 15.73
N GLN A 116 -6.41 8.95 16.66
CA GLN A 116 -7.57 8.82 17.55
C GLN A 116 -8.88 8.92 16.78
N THR A 117 -8.92 9.76 15.76
CA THR A 117 -10.11 9.99 14.92
C THR A 117 -10.18 9.09 13.70
N PHE A 118 -9.18 8.22 13.49
CA PHE A 118 -9.10 7.39 12.29
C PHE A 118 -10.35 6.55 12.04
N GLY A 119 -10.88 5.90 13.06
CA GLY A 119 -12.07 5.04 12.94
C GLY A 119 -13.32 5.81 12.51
N THR A 120 -13.51 7.01 13.06
CA THR A 120 -14.60 7.91 12.68
C THR A 120 -14.40 8.44 11.28
N TRP A 121 -13.22 8.96 10.98
CA TRP A 121 -12.84 9.42 9.65
C TRP A 121 -13.06 8.35 8.57
N LEU A 122 -12.64 7.11 8.82
CA LEU A 122 -12.83 6.03 7.87
C LEU A 122 -14.31 5.74 7.62
N ARG A 123 -15.12 5.68 8.67
CA ARG A 123 -16.57 5.45 8.57
C ARG A 123 -17.25 6.54 7.74
N GLU A 124 -16.93 7.80 8.01
CA GLU A 124 -17.43 8.95 7.26
C GLU A 124 -17.04 8.90 5.79
N LYS A 125 -15.79 8.54 5.48
CA LYS A 125 -15.33 8.39 4.09
C LYS A 125 -16.03 7.25 3.36
N LEU A 126 -16.18 6.09 4.00
CA LEU A 126 -16.90 4.95 3.43
C LEU A 126 -18.37 5.31 3.15
N GLN A 127 -19.02 5.99 4.08
CA GLN A 127 -20.38 6.47 3.91
C GLN A 127 -20.48 7.50 2.77
N ARG A 128 -19.58 8.50 2.75
CA ARG A 128 -19.55 9.53 1.72
C ARG A 128 -19.39 8.97 0.31
N TYR A 129 -18.59 7.94 0.16
CA TYR A 129 -18.35 7.30 -1.15
C TYR A 129 -19.31 6.14 -1.46
N GLY A 130 -20.30 5.92 -0.62
CA GLY A 130 -21.27 4.85 -0.83
C GLY A 130 -20.67 3.44 -0.78
N VAL A 131 -19.50 3.30 -0.13
CA VAL A 131 -18.85 2.00 0.04
C VAL A 131 -19.58 1.26 1.16
N THR A 132 -20.69 0.65 0.81
CA THR A 132 -21.43 -0.20 1.72
C THR A 132 -20.86 -1.61 1.72
N SER A 133 -20.92 -2.27 2.88
CA SER A 133 -20.56 -3.67 3.02
C SER A 133 -21.61 -4.59 2.40
N SER A 134 -21.95 -4.38 1.13
CA SER A 134 -22.86 -5.31 0.47
C SER A 134 -22.15 -6.63 0.29
N ALA A 135 -22.75 -7.67 0.81
CA ALA A 135 -22.27 -9.04 0.77
C ALA A 135 -22.37 -9.65 -0.64
N VAL A 136 -21.86 -8.99 -1.64
CA VAL A 136 -21.64 -9.62 -2.92
C VAL A 136 -20.38 -10.46 -2.76
N ALA A 137 -20.56 -11.71 -2.42
CA ALA A 137 -19.55 -12.68 -1.98
C ALA A 137 -18.40 -12.96 -2.97
N LYS A 138 -18.32 -12.26 -4.08
CA LYS A 138 -17.33 -12.49 -5.14
C LYS A 138 -16.44 -11.28 -5.46
N LEU A 139 -16.65 -10.14 -4.82
CA LEU A 139 -15.86 -8.94 -5.06
C LEU A 139 -14.94 -8.65 -3.85
N PRO A 140 -13.71 -8.19 -4.09
CA PRO A 140 -12.85 -7.71 -3.02
C PRO A 140 -13.55 -6.56 -2.29
N TYR A 141 -13.57 -6.60 -0.97
CA TYR A 141 -14.15 -5.54 -0.13
C TYR A 141 -13.26 -5.29 1.09
N LEU A 142 -13.38 -4.09 1.65
CA LEU A 142 -12.77 -3.81 2.93
C LEU A 142 -13.45 -4.63 4.02
N SER A 143 -12.67 -5.26 4.88
CA SER A 143 -13.20 -6.04 6.00
C SER A 143 -14.11 -5.18 6.88
N LYS A 144 -15.18 -5.78 7.39
CA LYS A 144 -16.05 -5.14 8.41
C LYS A 144 -15.30 -4.81 9.70
N LYS A 145 -14.22 -5.55 9.97
CA LYS A 145 -13.38 -5.37 11.17
C LYS A 145 -12.01 -4.90 10.73
N ILE A 146 -11.69 -3.66 11.07
CA ILE A 146 -10.36 -3.08 10.86
C ILE A 146 -9.71 -2.96 12.22
N LEU A 147 -8.53 -3.54 12.35
CA LEU A 147 -7.71 -3.44 13.55
C LEU A 147 -6.64 -2.38 13.32
N PHE A 148 -6.49 -1.49 14.27
CA PHE A 148 -5.45 -0.47 14.26
C PHE A 148 -4.39 -0.83 15.30
N GLY A 149 -3.14 -0.73 14.90
CA GLY A 149 -2.04 -0.74 15.83
C GLY A 149 -1.99 0.57 16.62
N LYS A 150 -1.12 0.59 17.64
CA LYS A 150 -0.77 1.83 18.34
C LYS A 150 -0.12 2.80 17.35
N ALA A 151 -0.47 4.08 17.46
CA ALA A 151 0.21 5.12 16.69
C ALA A 151 1.71 5.17 17.02
N GLU A 152 2.53 5.27 16.00
CA GLU A 152 3.99 5.34 16.12
C GLU A 152 4.47 6.74 15.72
N GLY A 153 5.51 7.20 16.38
CA GLY A 153 6.10 8.52 16.11
C GLY A 153 6.87 8.59 14.80
N ALA A 154 7.25 7.45 14.22
CA ALA A 154 8.00 7.37 12.97
C ALA A 154 7.36 6.37 12.00
N ALA A 155 7.26 6.77 10.74
CA ALA A 155 6.68 5.93 9.68
C ALA A 155 7.41 4.60 9.50
N LEU A 156 8.74 4.59 9.59
CA LEU A 156 9.55 3.37 9.49
C LEU A 156 9.23 2.39 10.62
N THR A 157 9.07 2.88 11.84
CA THR A 157 8.69 2.05 12.98
C THR A 157 7.31 1.43 12.80
N ALA A 158 6.34 2.21 12.34
CA ALA A 158 5.00 1.71 12.03
C ALA A 158 5.04 0.63 10.94
N TRP A 159 5.81 0.87 9.89
CA TRP A 159 6.01 -0.08 8.79
C TRP A 159 6.66 -1.39 9.27
N SER A 160 7.76 -1.32 10.02
CA SER A 160 8.44 -2.49 10.60
C SER A 160 7.50 -3.34 11.46
N LYS A 161 6.71 -2.71 12.32
CA LYS A 161 5.73 -3.41 13.15
C LYS A 161 4.62 -4.07 12.33
N GLY A 162 4.12 -3.39 11.31
CA GLY A 162 3.15 -3.96 10.37
C GLY A 162 3.71 -5.15 9.60
N LEU A 163 4.96 -5.06 9.14
CA LEU A 163 5.64 -6.16 8.48
C LEU A 163 5.90 -7.34 9.40
N ALA A 164 6.28 -7.09 10.64
CA ALA A 164 6.47 -8.14 11.64
C ALA A 164 5.16 -8.92 11.87
N ALA A 165 4.04 -8.22 12.01
CA ALA A 165 2.73 -8.84 12.13
C ALA A 165 2.34 -9.68 10.90
N ILE A 166 2.56 -9.16 9.69
CA ILE A 166 2.30 -9.90 8.44
C ILE A 166 3.20 -11.12 8.33
N LYS A 167 4.48 -10.98 8.67
CA LYS A 167 5.45 -12.07 8.66
C LYS A 167 5.04 -13.16 9.64
N GLU A 168 4.70 -12.79 10.87
CA GLU A 168 4.24 -13.72 11.90
C GLU A 168 2.96 -14.44 11.46
N PHE A 169 1.99 -13.71 10.91
CA PHE A 169 0.75 -14.30 10.38
C PHE A 169 1.01 -15.33 9.29
N ARG A 170 1.96 -15.07 8.38
CA ARG A 170 2.23 -15.94 7.24
C ARG A 170 3.19 -17.08 7.54
N GLN A 171 4.10 -16.90 8.48
CA GLN A 171 5.17 -17.85 8.78
C GLN A 171 4.98 -18.56 10.13
N GLY A 172 4.02 -18.11 10.94
CA GLY A 172 3.80 -18.60 12.29
C GLY A 172 4.78 -18.03 13.31
N LYS A 173 4.47 -18.20 14.59
CA LYS A 173 5.35 -17.82 15.68
C LYS A 173 6.52 -18.78 15.79
N GLY A 174 7.68 -18.25 16.10
CA GLY A 174 8.86 -19.08 16.37
C GLY A 174 9.53 -19.65 15.15
N PHE A 175 9.37 -19.02 13.98
CA PHE A 175 10.14 -19.39 12.80
C PHE A 175 11.63 -19.29 13.06
N ALA A 176 12.21 -20.39 13.51
CA ALA A 176 13.64 -20.53 13.67
C ALA A 176 14.27 -20.91 12.33
N ARG A 177 15.23 -20.12 11.90
CA ARG A 177 15.96 -20.38 10.66
C ARG A 177 16.87 -21.57 10.77
N GLY A 178 16.93 -22.28 9.67
CA GLY A 178 18.10 -23.11 9.34
C GLY A 178 18.25 -24.39 10.14
N LYS A 179 17.23 -24.93 10.72
CA LYS A 179 17.27 -26.26 11.34
C LYS A 179 16.48 -27.28 10.51
N GLY A 180 17.09 -27.79 9.45
CA GLY A 180 16.62 -28.95 8.71
C GLY A 180 15.17 -28.88 8.19
N SER A 181 14.47 -30.00 8.21
CA SER A 181 13.06 -30.10 7.85
C SER A 181 12.14 -29.30 8.79
N GLU A 182 12.60 -28.97 9.96
CA GLU A 182 11.93 -28.11 10.93
C GLU A 182 12.03 -26.61 10.59
N GLY A 183 12.95 -26.27 9.67
CA GLY A 183 13.13 -24.89 9.18
C GLY A 183 12.03 -24.43 8.21
N ARG A 184 11.01 -25.22 7.98
CA ARG A 184 9.84 -24.76 7.23
C ARG A 184 9.13 -23.66 8.01
N PRO A 185 8.62 -22.63 7.30
CA PRO A 185 7.71 -21.66 7.92
C PRO A 185 6.64 -22.41 8.69
N GLY A 186 6.37 -21.99 9.90
CA GLY A 186 5.23 -22.51 10.64
C GLY A 186 3.98 -22.44 9.77
N ARG A 187 2.96 -23.22 10.08
CA ARG A 187 1.70 -23.21 9.33
C ARG A 187 1.20 -21.77 9.27
N SER A 188 1.00 -21.29 8.05
CA SER A 188 0.31 -20.03 7.83
C SER A 188 -1.05 -20.07 8.53
N TYR A 189 -1.42 -19.01 9.22
CA TYR A 189 -2.79 -18.83 9.71
C TYR A 189 -3.78 -18.51 8.57
N TRP A 190 -3.29 -18.54 7.35
CA TRP A 190 -4.12 -18.41 6.15
C TRP A 190 -4.81 -19.75 5.89
N PRO A 191 -6.16 -19.78 5.74
CA PRO A 191 -6.90 -20.98 5.42
C PRO A 191 -6.54 -21.58 4.06
#